data_7ed6ba85ba60bf2d4ddba22224210e79
#
_entry.id   7ed6ba85ba60bf2d4ddba22224210e79
#
_cell.length_a   1.000
_cell.length_b   1.000
_cell.length_c   1.000
_cell.angle_alpha   90.00
_cell.angle_beta   90.00
_cell.angle_gamma   90.00
#
_symmetry.space_group_name_H-M   'P 1'
#
loop_
_entity.id
_entity.type
_entity.pdbx_description
1 polymer ?
#
loop_
_entity_poly.entity_id
_entity_poly.type
_entity_poly.pdbx_seq_one_letter_code
_entity_poly.pdbx_strand_id
1 'polypeptide(L)'
;YHQVPEKLIAADKASLFKIRETGESKVLLAPYAAAQVYMAAISNRGEKFDPNIYPVATLYNEYFGGGMNSIVFQELREARGLAYSASAGLGEPSRLDKPYIYSTFIATQNDKMGDALTAFDEVINHMPESEAAFNLAKEALIARLRTDRITGAGIFDAYQEAKDLGLDSDRRKMLFDDLQKLTLDQVKDFQEKWVKDRKYTYCVLGDEKELDMKKLSSYGPVERLTTEQIFGY
;
A
#
# COMPACT_ATOMS: atom_id res chain seq x y z
N TYR A 1 -29.97 -26.53 -6.17
CA TYR A 1 -30.57 -27.22 -5.03
C TYR A 1 -29.45 -27.87 -4.23
N HIS A 2 -29.32 -27.43 -2.98
CA HIS A 2 -28.23 -27.87 -2.12
C HIS A 2 -28.74 -29.01 -1.21
N GLN A 3 -28.12 -30.19 -1.26
CA GLN A 3 -28.40 -31.29 -0.33
C GLN A 3 -27.43 -31.19 0.85
N VAL A 4 -27.97 -30.96 2.03
CA VAL A 4 -27.16 -30.98 3.25
C VAL A 4 -26.93 -32.44 3.65
N PRO A 5 -25.67 -32.89 3.85
CA PRO A 5 -25.38 -34.24 4.30
C PRO A 5 -25.93 -34.47 5.71
N GLU A 6 -26.36 -35.71 6.01
CA GLU A 6 -26.90 -36.09 7.35
C GLU A 6 -25.87 -35.81 8.47
N LYS A 7 -24.59 -35.86 8.17
CA LYS A 7 -23.52 -35.59 9.12
C LYS A 7 -22.50 -34.63 8.49
N LEU A 8 -22.34 -33.48 9.09
CA LEU A 8 -21.27 -32.54 8.70
C LEU A 8 -19.91 -33.07 9.17
N ILE A 9 -18.97 -33.15 8.26
CA ILE A 9 -17.57 -33.43 8.61
C ILE A 9 -17.02 -32.18 9.29
N ALA A 10 -16.41 -32.32 10.48
CA ALA A 10 -15.75 -31.22 11.14
C ALA A 10 -14.61 -30.72 10.23
N ALA A 11 -14.57 -29.41 9.99
CA ALA A 11 -13.47 -28.81 9.25
C ALA A 11 -12.19 -28.96 10.08
N ASP A 12 -11.08 -29.25 9.41
CA ASP A 12 -9.77 -29.19 10.03
C ASP A 12 -9.50 -27.80 10.60
N LYS A 13 -8.72 -27.75 11.69
CA LYS A 13 -8.32 -26.46 12.25
C LYS A 13 -7.57 -25.65 11.21
N ALA A 14 -8.12 -24.51 10.81
CA ALA A 14 -7.47 -23.62 9.87
C ALA A 14 -6.09 -23.17 10.41
N SER A 15 -5.08 -23.35 9.60
CA SER A 15 -3.76 -22.74 9.87
C SER A 15 -3.85 -21.24 9.56
N LEU A 16 -3.77 -20.41 10.59
CA LEU A 16 -3.80 -18.96 10.40
C LEU A 16 -2.47 -18.48 9.81
N PHE A 17 -2.54 -17.88 8.63
CA PHE A 17 -1.38 -17.24 8.03
C PHE A 17 -0.94 -16.01 8.83
N LYS A 18 0.35 -15.97 9.19
CA LYS A 18 0.97 -14.80 9.87
C LYS A 18 1.83 -14.06 8.86
N ILE A 19 1.54 -12.78 8.68
CA ILE A 19 2.38 -11.89 7.87
C ILE A 19 3.66 -11.61 8.66
N ARG A 20 4.82 -11.88 8.05
CA ARG A 20 6.13 -11.63 8.67
C ARG A 20 6.42 -10.14 8.77
N GLU A 21 7.05 -9.72 9.85
CA GLU A 21 7.59 -8.37 9.96
C GLU A 21 8.84 -8.20 9.08
N THR A 22 9.02 -6.99 8.57
CA THR A 22 10.17 -6.63 7.73
C THR A 22 11.33 -6.20 8.63
N GLY A 23 12.12 -7.16 9.07
CA GLY A 23 13.27 -6.92 9.97
C GLY A 23 14.43 -6.21 9.27
N GLU A 24 14.72 -6.57 8.01
CA GLU A 24 15.79 -6.02 7.19
C GLU A 24 15.32 -5.79 5.76
N SER A 25 15.93 -4.82 5.07
CA SER A 25 15.66 -4.59 3.67
C SER A 25 16.33 -5.65 2.81
N LYS A 26 15.61 -6.16 1.81
CA LYS A 26 16.10 -7.13 0.84
C LYS A 26 15.41 -6.98 -0.51
N VAL A 27 16.05 -7.48 -1.56
CA VAL A 27 15.51 -7.49 -2.92
C VAL A 27 15.27 -8.93 -3.36
N LEU A 28 14.05 -9.23 -3.75
CA LEU A 28 13.64 -10.48 -4.39
C LEU A 28 13.51 -10.20 -5.89
N LEU A 29 14.41 -10.76 -6.69
CA LEU A 29 14.43 -10.56 -8.14
C LEU A 29 13.86 -11.79 -8.84
N ALA A 30 12.79 -11.59 -9.60
CA ALA A 30 12.24 -12.54 -10.54
C ALA A 30 12.71 -12.16 -11.95
N PRO A 31 13.72 -12.84 -12.53
CA PRO A 31 14.24 -12.51 -13.85
C PRO A 31 13.18 -12.82 -14.93
N TYR A 32 12.84 -11.81 -15.72
CA TYR A 32 11.88 -11.93 -16.81
C TYR A 32 12.22 -10.97 -17.95
N ALA A 33 12.40 -11.48 -19.15
CA ALA A 33 12.73 -10.68 -20.33
C ALA A 33 11.52 -9.83 -20.75
N ALA A 34 11.47 -8.59 -20.29
CA ALA A 34 10.44 -7.62 -20.60
C ALA A 34 11.06 -6.24 -20.84
N ALA A 35 10.39 -5.42 -21.65
CA ALA A 35 10.80 -4.03 -21.93
C ALA A 35 10.63 -3.08 -20.74
N GLN A 36 9.88 -3.51 -19.72
CA GLN A 36 9.63 -2.75 -18.51
C GLN A 36 9.97 -3.57 -17.28
N VAL A 37 10.44 -2.89 -16.25
CA VAL A 37 10.60 -3.44 -14.92
C VAL A 37 9.40 -3.04 -14.04
N TYR A 38 8.91 -4.01 -13.28
CA TYR A 38 7.89 -3.83 -12.26
C TYR A 38 8.52 -4.01 -10.89
N MET A 39 8.36 -3.02 -10.05
CA MET A 39 8.91 -3.04 -8.69
C MET A 39 7.79 -2.78 -7.69
N ALA A 40 7.55 -3.75 -6.83
CA ALA A 40 6.72 -3.58 -5.66
C ALA A 40 7.57 -3.67 -4.41
N ALA A 41 7.32 -2.82 -3.42
CA ALA A 41 7.97 -2.96 -2.13
C ALA A 41 6.93 -2.99 -1.03
N ILE A 42 7.15 -3.85 -0.04
CA ILE A 42 6.27 -3.99 1.12
C ILE A 42 7.06 -3.81 2.40
N SER A 43 6.43 -3.18 3.39
CA SER A 43 6.98 -2.97 4.73
C SER A 43 5.94 -3.26 5.78
N ASN A 44 6.27 -4.17 6.69
CA ASN A 44 5.46 -4.52 7.84
C ASN A 44 6.27 -4.28 9.13
N ARG A 45 5.83 -3.32 9.94
CA ARG A 45 6.42 -3.02 11.27
C ARG A 45 5.64 -3.65 12.43
N GLY A 46 4.65 -4.51 12.15
CA GLY A 46 3.78 -5.10 13.17
C GLY A 46 2.70 -4.17 13.72
N GLU A 47 2.58 -2.96 13.19
CA GLU A 47 1.62 -1.94 13.62
C GLU A 47 0.19 -2.45 13.40
N LYS A 48 -0.65 -2.39 14.44
CA LYS A 48 -2.04 -2.86 14.42
C LYS A 48 -3.01 -1.73 14.12
N PHE A 49 -4.24 -2.09 13.78
CA PHE A 49 -5.30 -1.12 13.58
C PHE A 49 -5.45 -0.19 14.80
N ASP A 50 -5.44 1.10 14.54
CA ASP A 50 -5.72 2.15 15.50
C ASP A 50 -6.75 3.11 14.88
N PRO A 51 -7.95 3.22 15.47
CA PRO A 51 -9.00 4.09 14.96
C PRO A 51 -8.58 5.57 14.92
N ASN A 52 -7.63 6.01 15.78
CA ASN A 52 -7.14 7.39 15.76
C ASN A 52 -6.26 7.70 14.56
N ILE A 53 -5.62 6.68 13.98
CA ILE A 53 -4.75 6.83 12.80
C ILE A 53 -5.55 6.69 11.49
N TYR A 54 -6.67 5.97 11.53
CA TYR A 54 -7.44 5.65 10.35
C TYR A 54 -7.81 6.87 9.47
N PRO A 55 -8.33 7.99 10.02
CA PRO A 55 -8.69 9.15 9.19
C PRO A 55 -7.49 9.82 8.51
N VAL A 56 -6.38 10.01 9.23
CA VAL A 56 -5.18 10.63 8.67
C VAL A 56 -4.48 9.70 7.68
N ALA A 57 -4.46 8.39 7.94
CA ALA A 57 -3.90 7.40 7.02
C ALA A 57 -4.68 7.36 5.70
N THR A 58 -6.02 7.42 5.77
CA THR A 58 -6.89 7.46 4.58
C THR A 58 -6.65 8.74 3.76
N LEU A 59 -6.55 9.90 4.40
CA LEU A 59 -6.26 11.16 3.72
C LEU A 59 -4.83 11.17 3.15
N TYR A 60 -3.86 10.67 3.91
CA TYR A 60 -2.49 10.50 3.43
C TYR A 60 -2.45 9.64 2.16
N ASN A 61 -3.11 8.50 2.14
CA ASN A 61 -3.15 7.62 0.98
C ASN A 61 -3.70 8.35 -0.26
N GLU A 62 -4.81 9.08 -0.13
CA GLU A 62 -5.38 9.85 -1.23
C GLU A 62 -4.45 10.97 -1.71
N TYR A 63 -3.86 11.72 -0.78
CA TYR A 63 -2.95 12.83 -1.06
C TYR A 63 -1.63 12.35 -1.66
N PHE A 64 -1.00 11.33 -1.05
CA PHE A 64 0.38 10.97 -1.36
C PHE A 64 0.51 10.01 -2.53
N GLY A 65 -0.26 8.93 -2.57
CA GLY A 65 0.00 7.86 -3.55
C GLY A 65 -1.21 7.18 -4.18
N GLY A 66 -2.42 7.63 -3.90
CA GLY A 66 -3.67 6.92 -4.22
C GLY A 66 -4.31 7.22 -5.57
N GLY A 67 -3.75 8.07 -6.41
CA GLY A 67 -4.41 8.38 -7.68
C GLY A 67 -3.59 9.32 -8.57
N MET A 68 -4.17 9.72 -9.70
CA MET A 68 -3.49 10.59 -10.69
C MET A 68 -3.16 11.99 -10.15
N ASN A 69 -3.85 12.45 -9.13
CA ASN A 69 -3.59 13.74 -8.49
C ASN A 69 -2.67 13.62 -7.28
N SER A 70 -2.21 12.41 -6.94
CA SER A 70 -1.33 12.18 -5.80
C SER A 70 0.09 12.70 -6.04
N ILE A 71 0.79 13.04 -4.95
CA ILE A 71 2.16 13.52 -5.01
C ILE A 71 3.08 12.56 -5.75
N VAL A 72 3.01 11.25 -5.44
CA VAL A 72 3.85 10.23 -6.10
C VAL A 72 3.62 10.19 -7.61
N PHE A 73 2.38 10.24 -8.05
CA PHE A 73 2.05 10.19 -9.47
C PHE A 73 2.51 11.47 -10.19
N GLN A 74 2.24 12.63 -9.62
CA GLN A 74 2.61 13.92 -10.19
C GLN A 74 4.14 14.08 -10.30
N GLU A 75 4.88 13.68 -9.26
CA GLU A 75 6.34 13.79 -9.25
C GLU A 75 7.03 12.79 -10.19
N LEU A 76 6.63 11.51 -10.15
CA LEU A 76 7.35 10.48 -10.89
C LEU A 76 6.91 10.36 -12.34
N ARG A 77 5.62 10.51 -12.62
CA ARG A 77 5.09 10.38 -13.97
C ARG A 77 5.01 11.71 -14.71
N GLU A 78 4.31 12.68 -14.15
CA GLU A 78 4.00 13.92 -14.87
C GLU A 78 5.22 14.87 -14.94
N ALA A 79 5.87 15.11 -13.82
CA ALA A 79 6.98 16.07 -13.77
C ALA A 79 8.29 15.49 -14.31
N ARG A 80 8.62 14.24 -14.00
CA ARG A 80 9.94 13.65 -14.32
C ARG A 80 9.89 12.63 -15.47
N GLY A 81 8.71 12.14 -15.86
CA GLY A 81 8.57 11.13 -16.92
C GLY A 81 9.31 9.82 -16.64
N LEU A 82 9.50 9.48 -15.37
CA LEU A 82 10.30 8.33 -14.92
C LEU A 82 9.47 7.06 -14.77
N ALA A 83 8.16 7.15 -14.64
CA ALA A 83 7.32 5.97 -14.41
C ALA A 83 6.06 6.01 -15.27
N TYR A 84 5.64 4.85 -15.80
CA TYR A 84 4.32 4.70 -16.39
C TYR A 84 3.23 4.64 -15.32
N SER A 85 3.52 3.95 -14.22
CA SER A 85 2.65 3.87 -13.06
C SER A 85 3.48 3.93 -11.79
N ALA A 86 3.03 4.71 -10.82
CA ALA A 86 3.63 4.80 -9.50
C ALA A 86 2.53 5.01 -8.45
N SER A 87 2.64 4.32 -7.33
CA SER A 87 1.74 4.46 -6.21
C SER A 87 2.41 4.10 -4.89
N ALA A 88 1.88 4.61 -3.79
CA ALA A 88 2.32 4.27 -2.44
C ALA A 88 1.13 4.41 -1.46
N GLY A 89 1.13 3.64 -0.39
CA GLY A 89 0.09 3.78 0.62
C GLY A 89 0.22 2.80 1.78
N LEU A 90 -0.44 3.15 2.87
CA LEU A 90 -0.60 2.30 4.04
C LEU A 90 -1.88 1.49 3.88
N GLY A 91 -1.74 0.19 3.60
CA GLY A 91 -2.85 -0.75 3.48
C GLY A 91 -3.44 -1.07 4.86
N GLU A 92 -4.74 -0.89 5.00
CA GLU A 92 -5.44 -1.15 6.25
C GLU A 92 -5.50 -2.64 6.57
N PRO A 93 -5.35 -3.02 7.86
CA PRO A 93 -5.60 -4.37 8.27
C PRO A 93 -7.10 -4.70 8.18
N SER A 94 -7.41 -5.92 7.76
CA SER A 94 -8.81 -6.40 7.69
C SER A 94 -9.37 -6.84 9.04
N ARG A 95 -8.52 -7.01 10.06
CA ARG A 95 -8.88 -7.45 11.43
C ARG A 95 -7.84 -6.96 12.42
N LEU A 96 -8.22 -6.90 13.70
CA LEU A 96 -7.33 -6.45 14.80
C LEU A 96 -6.03 -7.26 14.95
N ASP A 97 -6.03 -8.54 14.55
CA ASP A 97 -4.83 -9.39 14.61
C ASP A 97 -3.85 -9.17 13.45
N LYS A 98 -4.28 -8.47 12.39
CA LYS A 98 -3.46 -8.18 11.21
C LYS A 98 -2.73 -6.86 11.35
N PRO A 99 -1.52 -6.73 10.78
CA PRO A 99 -0.79 -5.46 10.76
C PRO A 99 -1.21 -4.55 9.61
N TYR A 100 -0.90 -3.27 9.74
CA TYR A 100 -0.78 -2.37 8.60
C TYR A 100 0.39 -2.80 7.70
N ILE A 101 0.21 -2.71 6.40
CA ILE A 101 1.26 -2.96 5.40
C ILE A 101 1.45 -1.70 4.56
N TYR A 102 2.62 -1.08 4.65
CA TYR A 102 2.96 -0.04 3.69
C TYR A 102 3.45 -0.69 2.41
N SER A 103 2.88 -0.29 1.30
CA SER A 103 3.24 -0.82 -0.02
C SER A 103 3.53 0.31 -0.99
N THR A 104 4.47 0.03 -1.89
CA THR A 104 4.79 0.91 -3.01
C THR A 104 4.82 0.11 -4.31
N PHE A 105 4.54 0.77 -5.39
CA PHE A 105 4.61 0.18 -6.71
C PHE A 105 5.16 1.18 -7.72
N ILE A 106 6.03 0.73 -8.61
CA ILE A 106 6.52 1.50 -9.75
C ILE A 106 6.69 0.60 -10.97
N ALA A 107 6.23 1.05 -12.12
CA ALA A 107 6.49 0.44 -13.42
C ALA A 107 7.21 1.45 -14.30
N THR A 108 8.39 1.07 -14.81
CA THR A 108 9.25 1.94 -15.62
C THR A 108 9.99 1.16 -16.69
N GLN A 109 10.69 1.85 -17.59
CA GLN A 109 11.63 1.23 -18.52
C GLN A 109 12.86 0.71 -17.76
N ASN A 110 13.45 -0.37 -18.26
CA ASN A 110 14.60 -1.03 -17.60
C ASN A 110 15.76 -0.04 -17.37
N ASP A 111 16.08 0.76 -18.38
CA ASP A 111 17.15 1.75 -18.37
C ASP A 111 16.89 2.95 -17.44
N LYS A 112 15.64 3.23 -17.10
CA LYS A 112 15.24 4.31 -16.17
C LYS A 112 15.07 3.86 -14.72
N MET A 113 15.22 2.57 -14.45
CA MET A 113 14.96 2.02 -13.11
C MET A 113 15.76 2.73 -12.02
N GLY A 114 17.05 2.96 -12.23
CA GLY A 114 17.92 3.62 -11.25
C GLY A 114 17.46 5.03 -10.87
N ASP A 115 17.11 5.83 -11.88
CA ASP A 115 16.60 7.19 -11.69
C ASP A 115 15.21 7.18 -11.03
N ALA A 116 14.34 6.26 -11.46
CA ALA A 116 13.01 6.12 -10.91
C ALA A 116 13.05 5.74 -9.42
N LEU A 117 13.91 4.81 -9.02
CA LEU A 117 14.11 4.47 -7.61
C LEU A 117 14.67 5.63 -6.80
N THR A 118 15.64 6.37 -7.34
CA THR A 118 16.21 7.54 -6.67
C THR A 118 15.16 8.61 -6.44
N ALA A 119 14.38 8.93 -7.47
CA ALA A 119 13.30 9.91 -7.37
C ALA A 119 12.20 9.46 -6.39
N PHE A 120 11.90 8.15 -6.35
CA PHE A 120 10.91 7.61 -5.43
C PHE A 120 11.39 7.71 -3.97
N ASP A 121 12.66 7.41 -3.70
CA ASP A 121 13.28 7.59 -2.39
C ASP A 121 13.22 9.06 -1.92
N GLU A 122 13.49 10.00 -2.83
CA GLU A 122 13.37 11.43 -2.53
C GLU A 122 11.95 11.80 -2.11
N VAL A 123 10.94 11.36 -2.87
CA VAL A 123 9.53 11.69 -2.60
C VAL A 123 9.04 11.04 -1.31
N ILE A 124 9.46 9.80 -1.01
CA ILE A 124 9.10 9.13 0.25
C ILE A 124 9.78 9.77 1.46
N ASN A 125 11.06 10.13 1.35
CA ASN A 125 11.80 10.66 2.49
C ASN A 125 11.63 12.18 2.68
N HIS A 126 11.30 12.91 1.59
CA HIS A 126 11.13 14.36 1.57
C HIS A 126 9.83 14.70 0.83
N MET A 127 8.70 14.30 1.41
CA MET A 127 7.38 14.49 0.80
C MET A 127 7.17 15.95 0.37
N PRO A 128 6.97 16.23 -0.93
CA PRO A 128 6.62 17.56 -1.39
C PRO A 128 5.31 18.05 -0.78
N GLU A 129 5.29 19.31 -0.36
CA GLU A 129 4.12 19.94 0.24
C GLU A 129 3.30 20.68 -0.82
N SER A 130 2.01 20.42 -0.86
CA SER A 130 1.07 21.10 -1.75
C SER A 130 -0.29 21.26 -1.08
N GLU A 131 -0.59 22.46 -0.61
CA GLU A 131 -1.91 22.80 -0.08
C GLU A 131 -3.02 22.55 -1.10
N ALA A 132 -2.76 22.81 -2.37
CA ALA A 132 -3.74 22.57 -3.43
C ALA A 132 -4.06 21.08 -3.59
N ALA A 133 -3.03 20.21 -3.63
CA ALA A 133 -3.21 18.77 -3.72
C ALA A 133 -3.87 18.21 -2.45
N PHE A 134 -3.51 18.72 -1.27
CA PHE A 134 -4.12 18.34 0.00
C PHE A 134 -5.62 18.66 0.03
N ASN A 135 -6.01 19.87 -0.34
CA ASN A 135 -7.40 20.27 -0.38
C ASN A 135 -8.20 19.45 -1.40
N LEU A 136 -7.61 19.19 -2.59
CA LEU A 136 -8.23 18.35 -3.61
C LEU A 136 -8.46 16.92 -3.10
N ALA A 137 -7.47 16.30 -2.46
CA ALA A 137 -7.58 14.96 -1.88
C ALA A 137 -8.68 14.90 -0.81
N LYS A 138 -8.70 15.88 0.08
CA LYS A 138 -9.70 16.00 1.15
C LYS A 138 -11.12 16.16 0.58
N GLU A 139 -11.32 17.04 -0.39
CA GLU A 139 -12.60 17.24 -1.06
C GLU A 139 -13.07 15.99 -1.82
N ALA A 140 -12.15 15.30 -2.51
CA ALA A 140 -12.45 14.06 -3.22
C ALA A 140 -12.95 12.96 -2.26
N LEU A 141 -12.30 12.79 -1.10
CA LEU A 141 -12.75 11.85 -0.08
C LEU A 141 -14.11 12.21 0.49
N ILE A 142 -14.34 13.48 0.82
CA ILE A 142 -15.63 13.95 1.33
C ILE A 142 -16.75 13.75 0.29
N ALA A 143 -16.48 14.06 -0.98
CA ALA A 143 -17.43 13.84 -2.07
C ALA A 143 -17.76 12.36 -2.22
N ARG A 144 -16.76 11.47 -2.19
CA ARG A 144 -16.94 10.02 -2.23
C ARG A 144 -17.83 9.53 -1.09
N LEU A 145 -17.52 9.91 0.17
CA LEU A 145 -18.31 9.54 1.33
C LEU A 145 -19.76 10.02 1.28
N ARG A 146 -20.02 11.18 0.66
CA ARG A 146 -21.37 11.71 0.48
C ARG A 146 -22.17 10.96 -0.58
N THR A 147 -21.53 10.41 -1.57
CA THR A 147 -22.17 9.73 -2.71
C THR A 147 -22.27 8.23 -2.55
N ASP A 148 -21.32 7.60 -1.84
CA ASP A 148 -21.32 6.17 -1.61
C ASP A 148 -22.55 5.71 -0.85
N ARG A 149 -23.14 4.61 -1.32
CA ARG A 149 -24.27 3.95 -0.69
C ARG A 149 -23.96 2.48 -0.52
N ILE A 150 -24.10 1.99 0.72
CA ILE A 150 -24.09 0.55 0.96
C ILE A 150 -25.51 0.03 0.83
N THR A 151 -25.71 -0.97 -0.04
CA THR A 151 -27.00 -1.56 -0.30
C THR A 151 -26.92 -3.07 -0.30
N GLY A 152 -28.05 -3.75 -0.07
CA GLY A 152 -28.13 -5.20 -0.13
C GLY A 152 -27.19 -5.92 0.83
N ALA A 153 -26.48 -6.91 0.32
CA ALA A 153 -25.52 -7.71 1.09
C ALA A 153 -24.35 -6.90 1.65
N GLY A 154 -23.94 -5.81 0.99
CA GLY A 154 -22.87 -4.94 1.46
C GLY A 154 -23.09 -4.33 2.85
N ILE A 155 -24.36 -4.31 3.33
CA ILE A 155 -24.67 -3.89 4.71
C ILE A 155 -24.06 -4.88 5.72
N PHE A 156 -24.15 -6.16 5.45
CA PHE A 156 -23.57 -7.22 6.31
C PHE A 156 -22.04 -7.18 6.25
N ASP A 157 -21.48 -6.99 5.06
CA ASP A 157 -20.03 -6.89 4.88
C ASP A 157 -19.46 -5.70 5.67
N ALA A 158 -20.06 -4.52 5.55
CA ALA A 158 -19.64 -3.34 6.30
C ALA A 158 -19.80 -3.50 7.83
N TYR A 159 -20.85 -4.17 8.27
CA TYR A 159 -21.03 -4.51 9.69
C TYR A 159 -19.93 -5.47 10.17
N GLN A 160 -19.66 -6.54 9.41
CA GLN A 160 -18.64 -7.51 9.75
C GLN A 160 -17.24 -6.87 9.78
N GLU A 161 -16.90 -6.06 8.78
CA GLU A 161 -15.64 -5.30 8.76
C GLU A 161 -15.47 -4.41 10.00
N ALA A 162 -16.52 -3.69 10.41
CA ALA A 162 -16.47 -2.87 11.63
C ALA A 162 -16.22 -3.75 12.87
N LYS A 163 -16.89 -4.90 12.99
CA LYS A 163 -16.68 -5.83 14.10
C LYS A 163 -15.29 -6.46 14.11
N ASP A 164 -14.77 -6.84 12.96
CA ASP A 164 -13.42 -7.40 12.81
C ASP A 164 -12.32 -6.39 13.22
N LEU A 165 -12.61 -5.11 13.12
CA LEU A 165 -11.75 -3.99 13.56
C LEU A 165 -12.09 -3.48 14.97
N GLY A 166 -13.02 -4.13 15.69
CA GLY A 166 -13.42 -3.75 17.05
C GLY A 166 -14.18 -2.43 17.13
N LEU A 167 -14.80 -2.00 16.04
CA LEU A 167 -15.58 -0.77 15.99
C LEU A 167 -17.06 -1.02 16.31
N ASP A 168 -17.69 -0.07 16.99
CA ASP A 168 -19.11 -0.09 17.33
C ASP A 168 -20.01 0.62 16.31
N SER A 169 -19.40 1.25 15.31
CA SER A 169 -20.08 2.01 14.26
C SER A 169 -19.40 1.88 12.93
N ASP A 170 -20.08 2.29 11.87
CA ASP A 170 -19.49 2.37 10.53
C ASP A 170 -18.28 3.31 10.51
N ARG A 171 -17.12 2.79 10.10
CA ARG A 171 -15.86 3.53 10.03
C ARG A 171 -15.93 4.77 9.14
N ARG A 172 -16.84 4.79 8.14
CA ARG A 172 -17.01 5.96 7.25
C ARG A 172 -17.58 7.16 7.98
N LYS A 173 -18.40 6.95 9.03
CA LYS A 173 -18.88 8.04 9.88
C LYS A 173 -17.72 8.73 10.59
N MET A 174 -16.84 7.94 11.21
CA MET A 174 -15.64 8.45 11.88
C MET A 174 -14.74 9.21 10.90
N LEU A 175 -14.49 8.62 9.73
CA LEU A 175 -13.71 9.25 8.66
C LEU A 175 -14.32 10.59 8.25
N PHE A 176 -15.63 10.65 7.99
CA PHE A 176 -16.32 11.87 7.57
C PHE A 176 -16.25 12.99 8.62
N ASP A 177 -16.43 12.64 9.89
CA ASP A 177 -16.43 13.60 11.01
C ASP A 177 -15.03 14.19 11.24
N ASP A 178 -13.98 13.42 11.00
CA ASP A 178 -12.59 13.84 11.25
C ASP A 178 -11.89 14.45 10.03
N LEU A 179 -12.21 14.02 8.81
CA LEU A 179 -11.63 14.59 7.59
C LEU A 179 -11.69 16.11 7.53
N GLN A 180 -12.79 16.69 7.99
CA GLN A 180 -13.00 18.14 7.95
C GLN A 180 -12.01 18.91 8.83
N LYS A 181 -11.50 18.27 9.89
CA LYS A 181 -10.60 18.86 10.89
C LYS A 181 -9.12 18.64 10.55
N LEU A 182 -8.81 17.64 9.70
CA LEU A 182 -7.44 17.29 9.35
C LEU A 182 -6.73 18.43 8.60
N THR A 183 -5.47 18.62 8.92
CA THR A 183 -4.58 19.63 8.33
C THR A 183 -3.43 18.96 7.56
N LEU A 184 -2.77 19.72 6.68
CA LEU A 184 -1.57 19.23 5.98
C LEU A 184 -0.44 18.89 6.96
N ASP A 185 -0.29 19.65 8.05
CA ASP A 185 0.72 19.35 9.08
C ASP A 185 0.50 17.97 9.73
N GLN A 186 -0.76 17.58 9.98
CA GLN A 186 -1.04 16.22 10.49
C GLN A 186 -0.69 15.13 9.49
N VAL A 187 -0.84 15.37 8.19
CA VAL A 187 -0.40 14.45 7.13
C VAL A 187 1.12 14.37 7.07
N LYS A 188 1.83 15.49 7.27
CA LYS A 188 3.31 15.53 7.38
C LYS A 188 3.80 14.76 8.61
N ASP A 189 3.19 14.98 9.75
CA ASP A 189 3.50 14.23 10.99
C ASP A 189 3.26 12.72 10.81
N PHE A 190 2.20 12.36 10.08
CA PHE A 190 1.94 10.98 9.72
C PHE A 190 3.04 10.41 8.83
N GLN A 191 3.47 11.14 7.78
CA GLN A 191 4.58 10.75 6.91
C GLN A 191 5.85 10.49 7.72
N GLU A 192 6.27 11.42 8.57
CA GLU A 192 7.48 11.30 9.39
C GLU A 192 7.42 10.10 10.34
N LYS A 193 6.30 9.87 10.98
CA LYS A 193 6.14 8.82 11.99
C LYS A 193 5.88 7.43 11.41
N TRP A 194 5.05 7.36 10.37
CA TRP A 194 4.52 6.10 9.87
C TRP A 194 5.17 5.61 8.59
N VAL A 195 5.78 6.48 7.80
CA VAL A 195 6.27 6.14 6.46
C VAL A 195 7.78 6.22 6.35
N LYS A 196 8.37 7.27 6.85
CA LYS A 196 9.81 7.50 6.76
C LYS A 196 10.63 6.39 7.43
N ASP A 197 11.82 6.15 6.91
CA ASP A 197 12.80 5.19 7.44
C ASP A 197 12.30 3.74 7.57
N ARG A 198 11.34 3.33 6.73
CA ARG A 198 10.90 1.95 6.67
C ARG A 198 11.93 1.04 6.00
N LYS A 199 12.02 -0.19 6.48
CA LYS A 199 12.70 -1.28 5.78
C LYS A 199 11.72 -1.97 4.86
N TYR A 200 12.18 -2.40 3.69
CA TYR A 200 11.31 -2.97 2.66
C TYR A 200 11.80 -4.33 2.16
N THR A 201 10.86 -5.20 1.86
CA THR A 201 11.09 -6.30 0.92
C THR A 201 10.69 -5.82 -0.47
N TYR A 202 11.69 -5.63 -1.33
CA TYR A 202 11.50 -5.23 -2.72
C TYR A 202 11.28 -6.48 -3.57
N CYS A 203 10.21 -6.51 -4.35
CA CYS A 203 9.93 -7.53 -5.34
C CYS A 203 10.11 -6.92 -6.73
N VAL A 204 11.07 -7.39 -7.48
CA VAL A 204 11.45 -6.85 -8.78
C VAL A 204 11.24 -7.91 -9.85
N LEU A 205 10.48 -7.57 -10.89
CA LEU A 205 10.28 -8.37 -12.09
C LEU A 205 10.80 -7.59 -13.29
N GLY A 206 11.83 -8.10 -13.96
CA GLY A 206 12.44 -7.43 -15.12
C GLY A 206 13.60 -8.21 -15.74
N ASP A 207 14.15 -7.67 -16.84
CA ASP A 207 15.29 -8.28 -17.49
C ASP A 207 16.60 -7.92 -16.77
N GLU A 208 17.13 -8.87 -16.01
CA GLU A 208 18.35 -8.70 -15.22
C GLU A 208 19.52 -8.12 -16.01
N LYS A 209 19.60 -8.40 -17.32
CA LYS A 209 20.68 -7.91 -18.18
C LYS A 209 20.62 -6.40 -18.44
N GLU A 210 19.42 -5.82 -18.30
CA GLU A 210 19.15 -4.42 -18.57
C GLU A 210 18.96 -3.60 -17.29
N LEU A 211 18.85 -4.25 -16.12
CA LEU A 211 18.64 -3.58 -14.85
C LEU A 211 19.95 -3.06 -14.24
N ASP A 212 19.89 -1.90 -13.57
CA ASP A 212 20.98 -1.43 -12.72
C ASP A 212 21.08 -2.28 -11.44
N MET A 213 21.78 -3.40 -11.55
CA MET A 213 21.98 -4.32 -10.42
C MET A 213 22.77 -3.70 -9.27
N LYS A 214 23.63 -2.71 -9.54
CA LYS A 214 24.35 -1.98 -8.49
C LYS A 214 23.39 -1.13 -7.65
N LYS A 215 22.47 -0.44 -8.31
CA LYS A 215 21.42 0.33 -7.62
C LYS A 215 20.53 -0.61 -6.82
N LEU A 216 20.07 -1.73 -7.38
CA LEU A 216 19.26 -2.71 -6.63
C LEU A 216 19.98 -3.25 -5.40
N SER A 217 21.27 -3.58 -5.51
CA SER A 217 22.06 -4.06 -4.38
C SER A 217 22.25 -3.03 -3.26
N SER A 218 22.06 -1.74 -3.53
CA SER A 218 22.10 -0.70 -2.50
C SER A 218 20.87 -0.72 -1.57
N TYR A 219 19.78 -1.38 -1.97
CA TYR A 219 18.58 -1.56 -1.14
C TYR A 219 18.64 -2.79 -0.22
N GLY A 220 19.63 -3.64 -0.41
CA GLY A 220 19.84 -4.84 0.40
C GLY A 220 20.33 -6.03 -0.43
N PRO A 221 20.53 -7.19 0.20
CA PRO A 221 20.93 -8.41 -0.51
C PRO A 221 19.90 -8.79 -1.58
N VAL A 222 20.39 -9.14 -2.77
CA VAL A 222 19.56 -9.53 -3.92
C VAL A 222 19.47 -11.05 -3.98
N GLU A 223 18.26 -11.55 -3.78
CA GLU A 223 17.91 -12.97 -3.92
C GLU A 223 17.16 -13.17 -5.24
N ARG A 224 17.71 -14.04 -6.12
CA ARG A 224 17.05 -14.43 -7.37
C ARG A 224 16.07 -15.54 -7.09
N LEU A 225 14.83 -15.35 -7.51
CA LEU A 225 13.78 -16.34 -7.34
C LEU A 225 13.63 -17.20 -8.61
N THR A 226 13.45 -18.48 -8.44
CA THR A 226 13.06 -19.39 -9.53
C THR A 226 11.52 -19.41 -9.67
N THR A 227 11.06 -19.91 -10.81
CA THR A 227 9.63 -20.11 -11.07
C THR A 227 8.99 -21.01 -10.01
N GLU A 228 9.70 -22.07 -9.61
CA GLU A 228 9.25 -23.03 -8.60
C GLU A 228 9.12 -22.34 -7.21
N GLN A 229 10.05 -21.46 -6.86
CA GLN A 229 9.97 -20.70 -5.61
C GLN A 229 8.79 -19.72 -5.59
N ILE A 230 8.47 -19.12 -6.76
CA ILE A 230 7.38 -18.16 -6.88
C ILE A 230 6.02 -18.85 -6.83
N PHE A 231 5.87 -19.95 -7.55
CA PHE A 231 4.58 -20.62 -7.74
C PHE A 231 4.38 -21.87 -6.86
N GLY A 232 5.45 -22.38 -6.24
CA GLY A 232 5.37 -23.49 -5.29
C GLY A 232 5.22 -24.87 -5.93
N TYR A 233 5.64 -25.03 -7.20
CA TYR A 233 5.63 -26.32 -7.90
C TYR A 233 6.91 -26.56 -8.73
#